data_406379797314ae148ed4d12323eb5660
#
_entry.id   406379797314ae148ed4d12323eb5660
#
_cell.length_a   1.000
_cell.length_b   1.000
_cell.length_c   1.000
_cell.angle_alpha   90.00
_cell.angle_beta   90.00
_cell.angle_gamma   90.00
#
_symmetry.space_group_name_H-M   'P 1'
#
loop_
_entity.id
_entity.type
_entity.pdbx_description
1 polymer ?
#
loop_
_entity_poly.entity_id
_entity_poly.type
_entity_poly.pdbx_seq_one_letter_code
_entity_poly.pdbx_strand_id
1 'polypeptide(L)'
;MDSQPSWTHVHEQNRKAWDRLVDQRNRFARPASDQDCHDPLAAVDGLGWLGGNIEGKELLCLAAGGGRQSAIYASAGARVTVVDISPGMLELDREVARERRLDIHVVEASMDDLRGLTAQSFDIVIHPVSTCYVPDVVKVFQQVARVLKGGGVYISQHKSPVSLQATIKPGDAGYVIQSPYYSKQAVPKVSGTSLREEGCLEFVHRWEEIIGGMCRCGFVIEDLVEPMHAKPESPRGEFGHRAQFIAPYLRIKARRREQAVTPSSDSNHGELWLPQ
;
A
#
# COMPACT_ATOMS: atom_id res chain seq x y z
N MET A 1 1.18 2.11 -31.04
CA MET A 1 1.49 1.18 -29.92
C MET A 1 2.42 1.94 -28.99
N ASP A 2 1.88 2.62 -27.99
CA ASP A 2 2.73 3.28 -26.99
C ASP A 2 3.42 2.21 -26.15
N SER A 3 4.75 2.17 -26.21
CA SER A 3 5.55 1.26 -25.40
C SER A 3 5.28 1.53 -23.91
N GLN A 4 5.09 0.47 -23.11
CA GLN A 4 5.01 0.63 -21.66
C GLN A 4 6.28 1.35 -21.15
N PRO A 5 6.13 2.31 -20.21
CA PRO A 5 7.30 2.92 -19.60
C PRO A 5 8.16 1.86 -18.93
N SER A 6 9.48 1.98 -19.07
CA SER A 6 10.39 1.06 -18.36
C SER A 6 10.20 1.16 -16.86
N TRP A 7 10.46 0.07 -16.11
CA TRP A 7 10.43 0.04 -14.65
C TRP A 7 11.22 1.19 -14.03
N THR A 8 12.43 1.43 -14.52
CA THR A 8 13.29 2.52 -14.07
C THR A 8 12.62 3.89 -14.22
N HIS A 9 11.91 4.11 -15.33
CA HIS A 9 11.19 5.37 -15.55
C HIS A 9 10.04 5.55 -14.56
N VAL A 10 9.26 4.50 -14.27
CA VAL A 10 8.16 4.55 -13.31
C VAL A 10 8.68 4.89 -11.91
N HIS A 11 9.71 4.17 -11.46
CA HIS A 11 10.31 4.40 -10.15
C HIS A 11 10.86 5.83 -10.02
N GLU A 12 11.61 6.29 -11.02
CA GLU A 12 12.19 7.64 -11.02
C GLU A 12 11.12 8.73 -11.01
N GLN A 13 10.05 8.58 -11.79
CA GLN A 13 8.97 9.55 -11.81
C GLN A 13 8.20 9.58 -10.47
N ASN A 14 7.89 8.42 -9.91
CA ASN A 14 7.18 8.34 -8.63
C ASN A 14 8.04 8.85 -7.47
N ARG A 15 9.34 8.51 -7.44
CA ARG A 15 10.29 9.07 -6.49
C ARG A 15 10.26 10.61 -6.51
N LYS A 16 10.44 11.22 -7.68
CA LYS A 16 10.42 12.69 -7.83
C LYS A 16 9.06 13.31 -7.43
N ALA A 17 7.96 12.60 -7.67
CA ALA A 17 6.65 13.09 -7.27
C ALA A 17 6.50 13.12 -5.75
N TRP A 18 6.96 12.07 -5.06
CA TRP A 18 6.93 12.00 -3.59
C TRP A 18 7.89 13.00 -2.95
N ASP A 19 9.11 13.19 -3.48
CA ASP A 19 10.04 14.23 -3.01
C ASP A 19 9.40 15.62 -3.09
N ARG A 20 8.70 15.95 -4.19
CA ARG A 20 7.95 17.23 -4.32
C ARG A 20 6.83 17.37 -3.29
N LEU A 21 6.15 16.28 -2.92
CA LEU A 21 5.11 16.34 -1.88
C LEU A 21 5.70 16.66 -0.50
N VAL A 22 6.93 16.22 -0.21
CA VAL A 22 7.68 16.62 1.00
C VAL A 22 7.96 18.12 0.96
N ASP A 23 8.52 18.63 -0.14
CA ASP A 23 8.84 20.06 -0.31
C ASP A 23 7.60 20.95 -0.13
N GLN A 24 6.45 20.47 -0.57
CA GLN A 24 5.16 21.16 -0.45
C GLN A 24 4.50 20.99 0.93
N ARG A 25 5.13 20.30 1.87
CA ARG A 25 4.57 19.95 3.18
C ARG A 25 3.18 19.32 3.10
N ASN A 26 3.01 18.43 2.13
CA ASN A 26 1.74 17.75 1.90
C ASN A 26 1.30 16.96 3.14
N ARG A 27 -0.02 16.73 3.27
CA ARG A 27 -0.60 15.94 4.37
C ARG A 27 -0.02 14.53 4.52
N PHE A 28 0.48 13.93 3.43
CA PHE A 28 1.10 12.61 3.44
C PHE A 28 2.55 12.62 3.94
N ALA A 29 3.18 13.80 4.03
CA ALA A 29 4.52 14.03 4.55
C ALA A 29 4.48 14.67 5.95
N ARG A 30 3.56 14.22 6.80
CA ARG A 30 3.44 14.68 8.19
C ARG A 30 3.87 13.58 9.14
N PRO A 31 4.95 13.80 9.93
CA PRO A 31 5.37 12.88 10.97
C PRO A 31 4.29 12.63 12.04
N ALA A 32 4.47 11.59 12.83
CA ALA A 32 3.57 11.26 13.93
C ALA A 32 3.49 12.39 14.95
N SER A 33 2.29 12.70 15.41
CA SER A 33 2.06 13.62 16.53
C SER A 33 2.39 12.97 17.88
N ASP A 34 2.48 13.78 18.95
CA ASP A 34 2.64 13.25 20.31
C ASP A 34 1.45 12.36 20.71
N GLN A 35 0.25 12.75 20.31
CA GLN A 35 -0.96 11.95 20.55
C GLN A 35 -0.92 10.57 19.86
N ASP A 36 -0.43 10.51 18.60
CA ASP A 36 -0.27 9.23 17.89
C ASP A 36 0.70 8.28 18.61
N CYS A 37 1.77 8.84 19.22
CA CYS A 37 2.80 8.06 19.92
C CYS A 37 2.43 7.74 21.38
N HIS A 38 1.45 8.45 21.98
CA HIS A 38 1.02 8.21 23.35
C HIS A 38 0.19 6.92 23.46
N ASP A 39 -0.69 6.66 22.50
CA ASP A 39 -1.45 5.41 22.40
C ASP A 39 -1.28 4.84 20.96
N PRO A 40 -0.10 4.25 20.69
CA PRO A 40 0.30 3.98 19.32
C PRO A 40 -0.58 2.91 18.64
N LEU A 41 -0.99 1.86 19.34
CA LEU A 41 -1.84 0.83 18.73
C LEU A 41 -3.26 1.32 18.48
N ALA A 42 -3.83 2.14 19.35
CA ALA A 42 -5.13 2.76 19.10
C ALA A 42 -5.10 3.67 17.85
N ALA A 43 -3.94 4.30 17.56
CA ALA A 43 -3.78 5.16 16.39
C ALA A 43 -3.75 4.39 15.05
N VAL A 44 -3.33 3.11 15.03
CA VAL A 44 -3.07 2.36 13.78
C VAL A 44 -3.75 1.02 13.66
N ASP A 45 -4.19 0.41 14.77
CA ASP A 45 -4.77 -0.94 14.81
C ASP A 45 -6.24 -0.98 15.26
N GLY A 46 -7.05 -0.05 14.79
CA GLY A 46 -8.48 0.02 15.14
C GLY A 46 -9.28 -1.25 14.80
N LEU A 47 -8.72 -2.20 14.05
CA LEU A 47 -9.31 -3.50 13.76
C LEU A 47 -8.78 -4.63 14.67
N GLY A 48 -7.78 -4.36 15.51
CA GLY A 48 -7.17 -5.37 16.39
C GLY A 48 -6.37 -6.44 15.63
N TRP A 49 -5.97 -6.17 14.40
CA TRP A 49 -5.29 -7.15 13.54
C TRP A 49 -3.87 -7.50 14.01
N LEU A 50 -3.25 -6.63 14.80
CA LEU A 50 -1.91 -6.83 15.37
C LEU A 50 -1.93 -7.65 16.69
N GLY A 51 -3.11 -7.93 17.24
CA GLY A 51 -3.26 -8.77 18.43
C GLY A 51 -2.91 -8.07 19.75
N GLY A 52 -2.86 -6.74 19.77
CA GLY A 52 -2.74 -5.92 20.99
C GLY A 52 -1.33 -5.79 21.56
N ASN A 53 -0.33 -6.53 21.07
CA ASN A 53 1.08 -6.38 21.49
C ASN A 53 2.04 -6.69 20.35
N ILE A 54 2.91 -5.72 20.04
CA ILE A 54 3.96 -5.86 19.02
C ILE A 54 5.36 -5.58 19.58
N GLU A 55 5.52 -5.52 20.91
CA GLU A 55 6.80 -5.30 21.57
C GLU A 55 7.83 -6.34 21.13
N GLY A 56 9.00 -5.87 20.74
CA GLY A 56 10.11 -6.71 20.27
C GLY A 56 9.89 -7.42 18.92
N LYS A 57 8.76 -7.20 18.23
CA LYS A 57 8.52 -7.74 16.88
C LYS A 57 9.37 -7.02 15.84
N GLU A 58 9.94 -7.77 14.91
CA GLU A 58 10.56 -7.21 13.70
C GLU A 58 9.45 -6.76 12.74
N LEU A 59 9.34 -5.45 12.53
CA LEU A 59 8.27 -4.85 11.76
C LEU A 59 8.82 -4.03 10.58
N LEU A 60 8.32 -4.34 9.39
CA LEU A 60 8.63 -3.59 8.17
C LEU A 60 7.48 -2.63 7.84
N CYS A 61 7.76 -1.33 7.81
CA CYS A 61 6.93 -0.30 7.19
C CYS A 61 7.32 -0.19 5.72
N LEU A 62 6.53 -0.73 4.80
CA LEU A 62 6.85 -0.84 3.38
C LEU A 62 6.18 0.26 2.57
N ALA A 63 6.95 1.02 1.79
CA ALA A 63 6.52 2.21 1.06
C ALA A 63 5.69 3.14 1.98
N ALA A 64 6.26 3.43 3.14
CA ALA A 64 5.59 4.07 4.26
C ALA A 64 6.47 5.18 4.90
N GLY A 65 7.33 5.79 4.11
CA GLY A 65 8.11 6.95 4.53
C GLY A 65 7.23 8.14 4.94
N GLY A 66 7.85 9.12 5.60
CA GLY A 66 7.17 10.33 6.06
C GLY A 66 7.07 10.45 7.58
N GLY A 67 7.72 9.55 8.33
CA GLY A 67 7.90 9.66 9.78
C GLY A 67 6.65 9.41 10.63
N ARG A 68 5.54 8.98 10.02
CA ARG A 68 4.32 8.72 10.79
C ARG A 68 4.21 7.28 11.25
N GLN A 69 4.21 6.34 10.32
CA GLN A 69 3.99 4.93 10.65
C GLN A 69 5.17 4.34 11.41
N SER A 70 6.39 4.58 10.94
CA SER A 70 7.61 4.11 11.59
C SER A 70 7.69 4.55 13.06
N ALA A 71 7.40 5.82 13.34
CA ALA A 71 7.42 6.35 14.70
C ALA A 71 6.34 5.73 15.59
N ILE A 72 5.10 5.55 15.08
CA ILE A 72 4.01 4.97 15.86
C ILE A 72 4.33 3.51 16.24
N TYR A 73 4.78 2.70 15.28
CA TYR A 73 5.10 1.29 15.56
C TYR A 73 6.35 1.13 16.45
N ALA A 74 7.35 2.01 16.29
CA ALA A 74 8.50 2.03 17.18
C ALA A 74 8.12 2.47 18.61
N SER A 75 7.19 3.43 18.76
CA SER A 75 6.63 3.81 20.07
C SER A 75 5.81 2.70 20.72
N ALA A 76 5.26 1.75 19.94
CA ALA A 76 4.60 0.55 20.43
C ALA A 76 5.60 -0.58 20.79
N GLY A 77 6.91 -0.33 20.74
CA GLY A 77 7.96 -1.28 21.13
C GLY A 77 8.43 -2.23 20.03
N ALA A 78 7.96 -2.07 18.78
CA ALA A 78 8.48 -2.87 17.67
C ALA A 78 9.88 -2.43 17.26
N ARG A 79 10.69 -3.35 16.73
CA ARG A 79 11.93 -3.06 16.02
C ARG A 79 11.59 -2.76 14.56
N VAL A 80 11.64 -1.47 14.21
CA VAL A 80 11.10 -0.97 12.95
C VAL A 80 12.17 -0.80 11.89
N THR A 81 11.92 -1.38 10.72
CA THR A 81 12.57 -0.99 9.47
C THR A 81 11.56 -0.25 8.59
N VAL A 82 11.91 0.91 8.05
CA VAL A 82 11.10 1.62 7.06
C VAL A 82 11.78 1.58 5.70
N VAL A 83 11.02 1.24 4.68
CA VAL A 83 11.46 1.23 3.28
C VAL A 83 10.61 2.19 2.48
N ASP A 84 11.24 3.09 1.75
CA ASP A 84 10.58 3.96 0.78
C ASP A 84 11.52 4.24 -0.40
N ILE A 85 10.95 4.63 -1.54
CA ILE A 85 11.71 5.00 -2.73
C ILE A 85 12.15 6.47 -2.69
N SER A 86 11.50 7.32 -1.89
CA SER A 86 11.73 8.75 -1.78
C SER A 86 12.73 9.05 -0.65
N PRO A 87 13.93 9.57 -0.97
CA PRO A 87 14.87 10.05 0.04
C PRO A 87 14.30 11.14 0.94
N GLY A 88 13.46 12.01 0.37
CA GLY A 88 12.80 13.08 1.14
C GLY A 88 11.83 12.53 2.19
N MET A 89 11.02 11.51 1.84
CA MET A 89 10.15 10.84 2.80
C MET A 89 10.96 10.14 3.91
N LEU A 90 12.05 9.47 3.55
CA LEU A 90 12.93 8.79 4.51
C LEU A 90 13.68 9.76 5.44
N GLU A 91 13.97 10.99 4.99
CA GLU A 91 14.57 11.99 5.90
C GLU A 91 13.60 12.39 7.01
N LEU A 92 12.28 12.47 6.73
CA LEU A 92 11.29 12.69 7.78
C LEU A 92 11.28 11.56 8.83
N ASP A 93 11.53 10.30 8.40
CA ASP A 93 11.67 9.18 9.33
C ASP A 93 12.93 9.32 10.21
N ARG A 94 14.05 9.77 9.63
CA ARG A 94 15.28 10.03 10.39
C ARG A 94 15.12 11.19 11.37
N GLU A 95 14.40 12.24 10.96
CA GLU A 95 14.11 13.39 11.81
C GLU A 95 13.27 12.98 13.01
N VAL A 96 12.14 12.32 12.81
CA VAL A 96 11.26 11.87 13.89
C VAL A 96 11.95 10.85 14.81
N ALA A 97 12.80 9.96 14.24
CA ALA A 97 13.60 9.02 15.03
C ALA A 97 14.56 9.75 15.98
N ARG A 98 15.27 10.78 15.49
CA ARG A 98 16.17 11.61 16.31
C ARG A 98 15.41 12.39 17.39
N GLU A 99 14.33 13.06 17.01
CA GLU A 99 13.52 13.88 17.92
C GLU A 99 12.92 13.06 19.06
N ARG A 100 12.44 11.88 18.77
CA ARG A 100 11.75 10.99 19.73
C ARG A 100 12.66 9.94 20.35
N ARG A 101 13.94 9.89 19.95
CA ARG A 101 14.92 8.87 20.39
C ARG A 101 14.44 7.44 20.13
N LEU A 102 13.86 7.22 18.95
CA LEU A 102 13.42 5.92 18.50
C LEU A 102 14.51 5.26 17.64
N ASP A 103 14.64 3.94 17.76
CA ASP A 103 15.52 3.16 16.90
C ASP A 103 14.73 2.70 15.68
N ILE A 104 14.96 3.36 14.53
CA ILE A 104 14.28 3.08 13.25
C ILE A 104 15.36 2.86 12.19
N HIS A 105 15.39 1.67 11.62
CA HIS A 105 16.26 1.38 10.49
C HIS A 105 15.64 1.87 9.17
N VAL A 106 16.36 2.75 8.46
CA VAL A 106 15.85 3.43 7.26
C VAL A 106 16.55 2.92 6.02
N VAL A 107 15.79 2.42 5.04
CA VAL A 107 16.29 1.80 3.80
C VAL A 107 15.65 2.44 2.58
N GLU A 108 16.46 2.96 1.67
CA GLU A 108 15.99 3.45 0.37
C GLU A 108 15.91 2.28 -0.61
N ALA A 109 14.69 1.90 -0.99
CA ALA A 109 14.44 0.84 -1.96
C ALA A 109 13.01 0.94 -2.52
N SER A 110 12.77 0.32 -3.67
CA SER A 110 11.41 0.14 -4.19
C SER A 110 10.74 -1.07 -3.54
N MET A 111 9.43 -0.98 -3.30
CA MET A 111 8.62 -2.05 -2.70
C MET A 111 8.64 -3.37 -3.51
N ASP A 112 8.93 -3.30 -4.79
CA ASP A 112 9.03 -4.45 -5.70
C ASP A 112 10.47 -4.98 -5.84
N ASP A 113 11.44 -4.37 -5.12
CA ASP A 113 12.84 -4.82 -5.06
C ASP A 113 13.42 -4.63 -3.65
N LEU A 114 13.24 -5.64 -2.81
CA LEU A 114 13.73 -5.67 -1.43
C LEU A 114 15.00 -6.54 -1.27
N ARG A 115 15.80 -6.71 -2.34
CA ARG A 115 17.00 -7.59 -2.31
C ARG A 115 18.00 -7.24 -1.20
N GLY A 116 18.04 -5.99 -0.75
CA GLY A 116 18.86 -5.53 0.38
C GLY A 116 18.39 -6.03 1.75
N LEU A 117 17.17 -6.55 1.86
CA LEU A 117 16.62 -7.08 3.11
C LEU A 117 16.77 -8.60 3.18
N THR A 118 17.12 -9.08 4.37
CA THR A 118 17.25 -10.51 4.65
C THR A 118 15.91 -11.24 4.51
N ALA A 119 15.93 -12.43 3.93
CA ALA A 119 14.73 -13.27 3.84
C ALA A 119 14.29 -13.73 5.24
N GLN A 120 12.99 -13.88 5.44
CA GLN A 120 12.39 -14.39 6.68
C GLN A 120 12.87 -13.66 7.94
N SER A 121 13.01 -12.33 7.85
CA SER A 121 13.50 -11.51 8.96
C SER A 121 12.37 -10.76 9.70
N PHE A 122 11.21 -10.56 9.09
CA PHE A 122 10.13 -9.79 9.68
C PHE A 122 8.97 -10.65 10.20
N ASP A 123 8.43 -10.28 11.35
CA ASP A 123 7.20 -10.85 11.92
C ASP A 123 5.96 -10.21 11.33
N ILE A 124 6.06 -8.90 11.01
CA ILE A 124 4.95 -8.08 10.54
C ILE A 124 5.43 -7.20 9.38
N VAL A 125 4.60 -7.10 8.32
CA VAL A 125 4.76 -6.07 7.27
C VAL A 125 3.51 -5.22 7.22
N ILE A 126 3.69 -3.91 7.38
CA ILE A 126 2.64 -2.90 7.21
C ILE A 126 2.88 -2.16 5.90
N HIS A 127 1.86 -2.15 5.05
CA HIS A 127 1.96 -1.59 3.71
C HIS A 127 0.76 -0.67 3.44
N PRO A 128 0.90 0.64 3.64
CA PRO A 128 -0.16 1.60 3.36
C PRO A 128 -0.43 1.70 1.85
N VAL A 129 -1.35 2.58 1.46
CA VAL A 129 -1.74 2.75 0.06
C VAL A 129 -0.55 3.19 -0.78
N SER A 130 0.02 2.24 -1.52
CA SER A 130 1.15 2.51 -2.42
C SER A 130 1.27 1.52 -3.59
N THR A 131 0.65 0.35 -3.51
CA THR A 131 0.75 -0.69 -4.55
C THR A 131 0.35 -0.20 -5.95
N CYS A 132 -0.51 0.82 -6.04
CA CYS A 132 -0.88 1.42 -7.33
C CYS A 132 0.28 2.12 -8.05
N TYR A 133 1.41 2.40 -7.37
CA TYR A 133 2.56 3.10 -7.96
C TYR A 133 3.55 2.18 -8.67
N VAL A 134 3.30 0.89 -8.71
CA VAL A 134 4.10 -0.08 -9.48
C VAL A 134 3.25 -0.74 -10.56
N PRO A 135 3.82 -1.08 -11.72
CA PRO A 135 3.07 -1.73 -12.80
C PRO A 135 2.69 -3.19 -12.51
N ASP A 136 3.38 -3.85 -11.58
CA ASP A 136 3.19 -5.27 -11.26
C ASP A 136 3.18 -5.50 -9.74
N VAL A 137 1.98 -5.55 -9.18
CA VAL A 137 1.78 -5.76 -7.74
C VAL A 137 2.20 -7.16 -7.28
N VAL A 138 2.21 -8.15 -8.18
CA VAL A 138 2.59 -9.53 -7.83
C VAL A 138 4.07 -9.59 -7.43
N LYS A 139 4.93 -8.80 -8.07
CA LYS A 139 6.34 -8.67 -7.65
C LYS A 139 6.48 -8.14 -6.23
N VAL A 140 5.64 -7.19 -5.84
CA VAL A 140 5.60 -6.70 -4.46
C VAL A 140 5.25 -7.83 -3.50
N PHE A 141 4.21 -8.60 -3.80
CA PHE A 141 3.80 -9.73 -2.95
C PHE A 141 4.88 -10.82 -2.86
N GLN A 142 5.61 -11.08 -3.94
CA GLN A 142 6.77 -11.99 -3.93
C GLN A 142 7.87 -11.49 -2.99
N GLN A 143 8.19 -10.19 -3.02
CA GLN A 143 9.18 -9.60 -2.11
C GLN A 143 8.71 -9.63 -0.66
N VAL A 144 7.45 -9.27 -0.39
CA VAL A 144 6.87 -9.35 0.95
C VAL A 144 6.90 -10.80 1.47
N ALA A 145 6.48 -11.78 0.64
CA ALA A 145 6.54 -13.19 1.02
C ALA A 145 7.97 -13.66 1.33
N ARG A 146 8.97 -13.14 0.61
CA ARG A 146 10.37 -13.49 0.84
C ARG A 146 10.89 -12.97 2.18
N VAL A 147 10.57 -11.73 2.54
CA VAL A 147 11.12 -11.10 3.75
C VAL A 147 10.34 -11.43 5.03
N LEU A 148 9.06 -11.79 4.93
CA LEU A 148 8.26 -12.26 6.06
C LEU A 148 8.71 -13.66 6.53
N LYS A 149 8.68 -13.88 7.83
CA LYS A 149 8.81 -15.23 8.44
C LYS A 149 7.59 -16.08 8.10
N GLY A 150 7.73 -17.41 8.17
CA GLY A 150 6.58 -18.32 8.16
C GLY A 150 5.61 -17.95 9.29
N GLY A 151 4.30 -17.91 9.02
CA GLY A 151 3.29 -17.44 9.98
C GLY A 151 3.24 -15.92 10.18
N GLY A 152 4.15 -15.16 9.58
CA GLY A 152 4.19 -13.69 9.67
C GLY A 152 2.95 -13.02 9.06
N VAL A 153 2.62 -11.83 9.56
CA VAL A 153 1.41 -11.07 9.19
C VAL A 153 1.73 -9.98 8.19
N TYR A 154 0.95 -9.90 7.12
CA TYR A 154 0.96 -8.83 6.14
C TYR A 154 -0.34 -8.05 6.22
N ILE A 155 -0.26 -6.77 6.59
CA ILE A 155 -1.40 -5.85 6.59
C ILE A 155 -1.15 -4.82 5.51
N SER A 156 -2.07 -4.76 4.54
CA SER A 156 -1.94 -3.86 3.39
C SER A 156 -3.22 -3.10 3.11
N GLN A 157 -3.07 -1.91 2.53
CA GLN A 157 -4.20 -1.13 2.02
C GLN A 157 -3.95 -0.80 0.56
N HIS A 158 -4.96 -1.03 -0.27
CA HIS A 158 -4.90 -0.83 -1.71
C HIS A 158 -5.96 0.16 -2.18
N LYS A 159 -5.69 0.93 -3.23
CA LYS A 159 -6.75 1.63 -3.98
C LYS A 159 -7.61 0.57 -4.67
N SER A 160 -8.94 0.69 -4.56
CA SER A 160 -9.81 -0.24 -5.27
C SER A 160 -9.68 -0.06 -6.79
N PRO A 161 -9.73 -1.13 -7.60
CA PRO A 161 -9.62 -1.02 -9.06
C PRO A 161 -10.64 -0.03 -9.63
N VAL A 162 -11.89 -0.10 -9.18
CA VAL A 162 -12.97 0.80 -9.61
C VAL A 162 -12.64 2.26 -9.28
N SER A 163 -12.03 2.52 -8.13
CA SER A 163 -11.65 3.89 -7.75
C SER A 163 -10.62 4.50 -8.69
N LEU A 164 -9.69 3.70 -9.22
CA LEU A 164 -8.71 4.18 -10.21
C LEU A 164 -9.30 4.32 -11.61
N GLN A 165 -10.32 3.52 -11.95
CA GLN A 165 -10.94 3.54 -13.27
C GLN A 165 -11.99 4.63 -13.44
N ALA A 166 -12.64 5.04 -12.35
CA ALA A 166 -13.77 5.96 -12.41
C ALA A 166 -13.33 7.42 -12.44
N THR A 167 -14.19 8.26 -13.04
CA THR A 167 -14.02 9.72 -13.07
C THR A 167 -13.75 10.29 -11.69
N ILE A 168 -12.94 11.35 -11.64
CA ILE A 168 -12.68 12.12 -10.41
C ILE A 168 -13.93 12.92 -10.03
N LYS A 169 -14.53 13.62 -11.02
CA LYS A 169 -15.75 14.40 -10.83
C LYS A 169 -16.95 13.66 -11.41
N PRO A 170 -18.14 13.79 -10.80
CA PRO A 170 -19.35 13.20 -11.35
C PRO A 170 -19.85 14.00 -12.55
N GLY A 171 -20.30 13.31 -13.59
CA GLY A 171 -21.17 13.85 -14.63
C GLY A 171 -22.65 13.83 -14.19
N ASP A 172 -23.58 14.09 -15.10
CA ASP A 172 -25.03 14.08 -14.81
C ASP A 172 -25.51 12.69 -14.33
N ALA A 173 -24.98 11.64 -14.91
CA ALA A 173 -25.28 10.24 -14.54
C ALA A 173 -24.48 9.70 -13.35
N GLY A 174 -23.66 10.51 -12.66
CA GLY A 174 -22.79 10.09 -11.58
C GLY A 174 -21.34 9.87 -12.02
N TYR A 175 -20.66 8.91 -11.41
CA TYR A 175 -19.26 8.56 -11.73
C TYR A 175 -19.22 7.49 -12.81
N VAL A 176 -18.38 7.70 -13.83
CA VAL A 176 -18.29 6.84 -15.00
C VAL A 176 -16.95 6.13 -15.03
N ILE A 177 -16.94 4.85 -15.38
CA ILE A 177 -15.72 4.08 -15.63
C ILE A 177 -15.10 4.58 -16.94
N GLN A 178 -13.85 5.07 -16.89
CA GLN A 178 -13.14 5.64 -18.04
C GLN A 178 -11.95 4.78 -18.50
N SER A 179 -11.27 4.13 -17.55
CA SER A 179 -10.06 3.36 -17.87
C SER A 179 -10.39 1.89 -18.10
N PRO A 180 -9.86 1.27 -19.17
CA PRO A 180 -10.10 -0.15 -19.44
C PRO A 180 -9.55 -1.04 -18.32
N TYR A 181 -10.34 -2.01 -17.87
CA TYR A 181 -10.02 -2.90 -16.75
C TYR A 181 -8.77 -3.75 -16.95
N TYR A 182 -8.48 -4.16 -18.18
CA TYR A 182 -7.33 -5.00 -18.53
C TYR A 182 -6.13 -4.21 -19.04
N SER A 183 -6.18 -2.86 -18.97
CA SER A 183 -5.05 -2.03 -19.37
C SER A 183 -3.86 -2.25 -18.44
N LYS A 184 -2.67 -2.36 -19.01
CA LYS A 184 -1.39 -2.37 -18.30
C LYS A 184 -0.71 -0.98 -18.30
N GLN A 185 -1.37 0.02 -18.89
CA GLN A 185 -0.87 1.40 -18.90
C GLN A 185 -1.22 2.11 -17.58
N ALA A 186 -0.39 3.08 -17.22
CA ALA A 186 -0.74 3.99 -16.14
C ALA A 186 -2.06 4.71 -16.45
N VAL A 187 -2.90 4.89 -15.45
CA VAL A 187 -4.11 5.68 -15.60
C VAL A 187 -3.77 7.15 -15.88
N PRO A 188 -4.63 7.90 -16.59
CA PRO A 188 -4.37 9.29 -16.91
C PRO A 188 -4.00 10.12 -15.67
N LYS A 189 -2.98 10.96 -15.80
CA LYS A 189 -2.56 11.87 -14.71
C LYS A 189 -3.68 12.82 -14.35
N VAL A 190 -3.72 13.22 -13.08
CA VAL A 190 -4.68 14.18 -12.56
C VAL A 190 -3.96 15.35 -11.90
N SER A 191 -4.61 16.50 -11.86
CA SER A 191 -4.13 17.69 -11.15
C SER A 191 -5.30 18.33 -10.39
N GLY A 192 -4.98 19.09 -9.34
CA GLY A 192 -5.96 19.84 -8.56
C GLY A 192 -7.01 18.98 -7.85
N THR A 193 -6.66 17.77 -7.44
CA THR A 193 -7.54 16.85 -6.71
C THR A 193 -6.88 16.30 -5.46
N SER A 194 -7.68 16.03 -4.42
CA SER A 194 -7.25 15.32 -3.22
C SER A 194 -7.44 13.81 -3.31
N LEU A 195 -7.92 13.29 -4.45
CA LEU A 195 -8.25 11.87 -4.62
C LEU A 195 -7.06 11.03 -5.11
N ARG A 196 -6.11 11.68 -5.78
CA ARG A 196 -4.91 11.05 -6.34
C ARG A 196 -3.72 12.00 -6.22
N GLU A 197 -2.54 11.44 -6.04
CA GLU A 197 -1.30 12.18 -5.82
C GLU A 197 -0.78 12.75 -7.16
N GLU A 198 -0.63 14.08 -7.20
CA GLU A 198 -0.22 14.78 -8.41
C GLU A 198 1.19 14.41 -8.85
N GLY A 199 1.34 14.08 -10.12
CA GLY A 199 2.61 13.73 -10.73
C GLY A 199 2.99 12.26 -10.62
N CYS A 200 2.29 11.47 -9.80
CA CYS A 200 2.49 10.02 -9.72
C CYS A 200 1.94 9.30 -10.95
N LEU A 201 2.62 8.22 -11.32
CA LEU A 201 2.09 7.20 -12.23
C LEU A 201 1.38 6.14 -11.40
N GLU A 202 0.13 5.88 -11.72
CA GLU A 202 -0.70 4.89 -11.01
C GLU A 202 -1.24 3.86 -11.99
N PHE A 203 -1.36 2.62 -11.52
CA PHE A 203 -1.78 1.46 -12.29
C PHE A 203 -3.00 0.81 -11.65
N VAL A 204 -3.94 0.36 -12.48
CA VAL A 204 -5.07 -0.46 -12.01
C VAL A 204 -4.57 -1.88 -11.80
N HIS A 205 -4.68 -2.37 -10.57
CA HIS A 205 -4.48 -3.78 -10.28
C HIS A 205 -5.84 -4.45 -10.11
N ARG A 206 -6.11 -5.47 -10.93
CA ARG A 206 -7.38 -6.20 -10.91
C ARG A 206 -7.50 -7.03 -9.62
N TRP A 207 -8.71 -7.37 -9.24
CA TRP A 207 -8.95 -8.23 -8.08
C TRP A 207 -8.18 -9.55 -8.14
N GLU A 208 -8.06 -10.14 -9.34
CA GLU A 208 -7.25 -11.32 -9.58
C GLU A 208 -5.76 -11.09 -9.30
N GLU A 209 -5.24 -9.90 -9.59
CA GLU A 209 -3.85 -9.55 -9.31
C GLU A 209 -3.64 -9.27 -7.83
N ILE A 210 -4.59 -8.60 -7.15
CA ILE A 210 -4.49 -8.31 -5.72
C ILE A 210 -4.73 -9.59 -4.90
N ILE A 211 -5.93 -10.16 -4.99
CA ILE A 211 -6.35 -11.29 -4.16
C ILE A 211 -5.65 -12.58 -4.59
N GLY A 212 -5.80 -12.93 -5.88
CA GLY A 212 -5.18 -14.13 -6.44
C GLY A 212 -3.66 -14.07 -6.43
N GLY A 213 -3.09 -12.87 -6.65
CA GLY A 213 -1.64 -12.63 -6.55
C GLY A 213 -1.09 -12.94 -5.16
N MET A 214 -1.74 -12.44 -4.09
CA MET A 214 -1.37 -12.80 -2.72
C MET A 214 -1.44 -14.30 -2.47
N CYS A 215 -2.56 -14.94 -2.85
CA CYS A 215 -2.72 -16.38 -2.65
C CYS A 215 -1.63 -17.21 -3.37
N ARG A 216 -1.30 -16.84 -4.62
CA ARG A 216 -0.23 -17.49 -5.41
C ARG A 216 1.16 -17.24 -4.83
N CYS A 217 1.36 -16.12 -4.12
CA CYS A 217 2.61 -15.83 -3.39
C CYS A 217 2.70 -16.52 -2.02
N GLY A 218 1.75 -17.39 -1.67
CA GLY A 218 1.77 -18.19 -0.45
C GLY A 218 1.14 -17.50 0.76
N PHE A 219 0.30 -16.50 0.55
CA PHE A 219 -0.50 -15.91 1.63
C PHE A 219 -1.86 -16.60 1.77
N VAL A 220 -2.34 -16.64 3.01
CA VAL A 220 -3.74 -16.91 3.36
C VAL A 220 -4.36 -15.58 3.78
N ILE A 221 -5.43 -15.17 3.11
CA ILE A 221 -6.18 -13.97 3.48
C ILE A 221 -7.04 -14.32 4.68
N GLU A 222 -6.81 -13.63 5.81
CA GLU A 222 -7.55 -13.84 7.06
C GLU A 222 -8.75 -12.90 7.19
N ASP A 223 -8.61 -11.67 6.63
CA ASP A 223 -9.69 -10.68 6.66
C ASP A 223 -9.53 -9.66 5.53
N LEU A 224 -10.64 -9.07 5.09
CA LEU A 224 -10.70 -8.00 4.10
C LEU A 224 -11.82 -7.04 4.48
N VAL A 225 -11.50 -5.75 4.55
CA VAL A 225 -12.48 -4.70 4.82
C VAL A 225 -12.36 -3.55 3.83
N GLU A 226 -13.48 -2.93 3.51
CA GLU A 226 -13.55 -1.66 2.78
C GLU A 226 -13.87 -0.55 3.79
N PRO A 227 -12.86 0.27 4.19
CA PRO A 227 -13.09 1.33 5.17
C PRO A 227 -14.15 2.30 4.67
N MET A 228 -15.14 2.60 5.53
CA MET A 228 -16.19 3.55 5.18
C MET A 228 -15.64 4.98 5.13
N HIS A 229 -15.65 5.57 3.96
CA HIS A 229 -15.28 6.97 3.71
C HIS A 229 -16.45 7.81 3.19
N ALA A 230 -17.61 7.18 3.00
CA ALA A 230 -18.83 7.86 2.58
C ALA A 230 -19.27 8.90 3.61
N LYS A 231 -19.57 10.09 3.13
CA LYS A 231 -20.13 11.20 3.92
C LYS A 231 -21.29 11.80 3.15
N PRO A 232 -22.54 11.53 3.58
CA PRO A 232 -23.74 12.01 2.87
C PRO A 232 -23.78 13.53 2.71
N GLU A 233 -23.23 14.28 3.68
CA GLU A 233 -23.16 15.72 3.69
C GLU A 233 -22.03 16.33 2.84
N SER A 234 -21.13 15.50 2.29
CA SER A 234 -20.05 16.01 1.46
C SER A 234 -20.54 16.64 0.16
N PRO A 235 -20.00 17.81 -0.21
CA PRO A 235 -20.32 18.46 -1.49
C PRO A 235 -20.06 17.53 -2.68
N ARG A 236 -20.91 17.69 -3.72
CA ARG A 236 -20.82 16.89 -4.95
C ARG A 236 -19.41 16.98 -5.57
N GLY A 237 -18.81 15.84 -5.84
CA GLY A 237 -17.46 15.73 -6.43
C GLY A 237 -16.30 15.70 -5.43
N GLU A 238 -16.57 15.89 -4.14
CA GLU A 238 -15.56 15.72 -3.10
C GLU A 238 -15.36 14.25 -2.72
N PHE A 239 -14.28 13.96 -1.97
CA PHE A 239 -13.90 12.60 -1.58
C PHE A 239 -15.02 11.85 -0.86
N GLY A 240 -15.66 12.46 0.15
CA GLY A 240 -16.74 11.83 0.91
C GLY A 240 -18.01 11.59 0.09
N HIS A 241 -18.35 12.50 -0.85
CA HIS A 241 -19.44 12.28 -1.80
C HIS A 241 -19.11 11.12 -2.75
N ARG A 242 -17.90 11.12 -3.34
CA ARG A 242 -17.48 10.04 -4.26
C ARG A 242 -17.50 8.68 -3.58
N ALA A 243 -17.10 8.63 -2.31
CA ALA A 243 -17.04 7.40 -1.52
C ALA A 243 -18.43 6.79 -1.24
N GLN A 244 -19.53 7.54 -1.45
CA GLN A 244 -20.90 6.98 -1.37
C GLN A 244 -21.20 6.03 -2.54
N PHE A 245 -20.49 6.14 -3.65
CA PHE A 245 -20.71 5.37 -4.88
C PHE A 245 -19.58 4.36 -5.15
N ILE A 246 -18.37 4.66 -4.68
CA ILE A 246 -17.17 3.91 -5.01
C ILE A 246 -16.31 3.79 -3.76
N ALA A 247 -16.16 2.58 -3.24
CA ALA A 247 -15.20 2.31 -2.17
C ALA A 247 -13.78 2.71 -2.64
N PRO A 248 -13.12 3.69 -1.99
CA PRO A 248 -11.82 4.15 -2.45
C PRO A 248 -10.70 3.15 -2.18
N TYR A 249 -10.80 2.42 -1.08
CA TYR A 249 -9.75 1.53 -0.57
C TYR A 249 -10.32 0.22 -0.09
N LEU A 250 -9.44 -0.78 -0.09
CA LEU A 250 -9.62 -2.01 0.68
C LEU A 250 -8.39 -2.24 1.57
N ARG A 251 -8.61 -2.82 2.75
CA ARG A 251 -7.56 -3.31 3.65
C ARG A 251 -7.60 -4.83 3.67
N ILE A 252 -6.43 -5.44 3.67
CA ILE A 252 -6.29 -6.89 3.70
C ILE A 252 -5.37 -7.26 4.85
N LYS A 253 -5.82 -8.22 5.69
CA LYS A 253 -4.96 -8.96 6.59
C LYS A 253 -4.67 -10.31 5.97
N ALA A 254 -3.41 -10.62 5.78
CA ALA A 254 -2.96 -11.89 5.23
C ALA A 254 -1.84 -12.47 6.09
N ARG A 255 -1.73 -13.80 6.09
CA ARG A 255 -0.68 -14.52 6.78
C ARG A 255 0.15 -15.32 5.81
N ARG A 256 1.48 -15.21 5.92
CA ARG A 256 2.37 -16.07 5.14
C ARG A 256 2.25 -17.52 5.63
N ARG A 257 2.06 -18.47 4.71
CA ARG A 257 2.09 -19.91 5.05
C ARG A 257 3.44 -20.30 5.63
N GLU A 258 3.46 -21.20 6.61
CA GLU A 258 4.68 -21.70 7.22
C GLU A 258 5.53 -22.54 6.26
N GLN A 259 4.89 -23.29 5.35
CA GLN A 259 5.55 -24.05 4.30
C GLN A 259 5.49 -23.30 2.97
N ALA A 260 6.62 -23.27 2.24
CA ALA A 260 6.61 -22.79 0.87
C ALA A 260 5.64 -23.67 0.05
N VAL A 261 4.66 -23.05 -0.58
CA VAL A 261 3.84 -23.75 -1.60
C VAL A 261 4.78 -24.04 -2.75
N THR A 262 5.13 -25.32 -2.94
CA THR A 262 5.68 -25.75 -4.21
C THR A 262 4.58 -25.53 -5.25
N PRO A 263 4.79 -24.71 -6.30
CA PRO A 263 3.79 -24.58 -7.34
C PRO A 263 3.53 -26.00 -7.89
N SER A 264 2.28 -26.46 -7.83
CA SER A 264 1.93 -27.66 -8.56
C SER A 264 2.18 -27.39 -10.05
N SER A 265 2.94 -28.24 -10.70
CA SER A 265 3.22 -28.18 -12.14
C SER A 265 1.98 -28.37 -13.02
N ASP A 266 0.83 -28.61 -12.42
CA ASP A 266 -0.45 -28.80 -13.09
C ASP A 266 -1.23 -27.49 -13.14
N SER A 267 -0.75 -26.53 -13.95
CA SER A 267 -1.60 -25.45 -14.45
C SER A 267 -2.42 -25.92 -15.66
N ASN A 268 -3.19 -26.99 -15.47
CA ASN A 268 -4.29 -27.25 -16.36
C ASN A 268 -5.41 -26.27 -15.97
N HIS A 269 -5.49 -25.13 -16.65
CA HIS A 269 -6.65 -24.24 -16.60
C HIS A 269 -7.83 -24.97 -17.25
N GLY A 270 -8.36 -25.98 -16.56
CA GLY A 270 -9.65 -26.53 -16.89
C GLY A 270 -10.66 -25.39 -16.82
N GLU A 271 -11.32 -25.11 -17.93
CA GLU A 271 -12.45 -24.18 -17.94
C GLU A 271 -13.44 -24.59 -16.85
N LEU A 272 -13.68 -23.65 -15.91
CA LEU A 272 -14.75 -23.82 -14.94
C LEU A 272 -16.03 -23.92 -15.74
N TRP A 273 -16.67 -25.10 -15.74
CA TRP A 273 -17.92 -25.32 -16.43
C TRP A 273 -19.01 -24.46 -15.77
N LEU A 274 -19.42 -23.39 -16.44
CA LEU A 274 -20.61 -22.64 -16.08
C LEU A 274 -21.78 -23.15 -16.90
N PRO A 275 -22.89 -23.58 -16.29
CA PRO A 275 -24.10 -23.90 -17.05
C PRO A 275 -24.55 -22.63 -17.81
N GLN A 276 -24.90 -22.82 -19.09
CA GLN A 276 -25.50 -21.80 -19.95
C GLN A 276 -26.89 -21.41 -19.46
#